data_a7d4c16d138eceea14c0aa64edd4f77e
#
_entry.id   a7d4c16d138eceea14c0aa64edd4f77e
#
_cell.length_a   1.000
_cell.length_b   1.000
_cell.length_c   1.000
_cell.angle_alpha   90.00
_cell.angle_beta   90.00
_cell.angle_gamma   90.00
#
_symmetry.space_group_name_H-M   'P 1'
#
loop_
_entity.id
_entity.type
_entity.pdbx_description
1 polymer ?
#
loop_
_entity_poly.entity_id
_entity_poly.type
_entity_poly.pdbx_seq_one_letter_code
_entity_poly.pdbx_strand_id
1 'polypeptide(L)'
;MIGRLGSASVWAAGVVPTDDPWRNAKRIWLPVFDVIMIASGINAIVFGSRLLDRLYGDFTDVIGAAFVLVAAACLIGVGWPRMWPVEIVGKILLVSMIVGYVAAIILSPSPEQLAAKEAPSWFVASMLLGLTTFPLARLDRLLDEWIKRRWTRRRVIVA
;
A
#
# COMPACT_ATOMS: atom_id res chain seq x y z
N MET A 1 12.92 -25.16 -9.31
CA MET A 1 11.76 -24.54 -8.66
C MET A 1 11.62 -23.04 -9.00
N ILE A 2 12.72 -22.31 -9.12
CA ILE A 2 12.77 -20.85 -9.42
C ILE A 2 12.14 -20.49 -10.78
N GLY A 3 12.31 -21.31 -11.81
CA GLY A 3 11.77 -21.04 -13.15
C GLY A 3 10.23 -21.02 -13.23
N ARG A 4 9.53 -21.76 -12.36
CA ARG A 4 8.05 -21.77 -12.30
C ARG A 4 7.47 -20.54 -11.60
N LEU A 5 8.21 -19.91 -10.70
CA LEU A 5 7.80 -18.69 -10.01
C LEU A 5 7.89 -17.48 -10.95
N GLY A 6 8.93 -17.42 -11.79
CA GLY A 6 9.10 -16.35 -12.77
C GLY A 6 8.01 -16.33 -13.85
N SER A 7 7.58 -17.52 -14.34
CA SER A 7 6.53 -17.62 -15.36
C SER A 7 5.11 -17.25 -14.88
N ALA A 8 4.88 -17.22 -13.57
CA ALA A 8 3.60 -16.84 -12.97
C ALA A 8 3.54 -15.37 -12.52
N SER A 9 4.60 -14.60 -12.72
CA SER A 9 4.71 -13.19 -12.34
C SER A 9 4.01 -12.28 -13.36
N VAL A 10 3.51 -11.12 -12.89
CA VAL A 10 2.92 -10.08 -13.76
C VAL A 10 3.89 -9.52 -14.80
N TRP A 11 5.21 -9.70 -14.58
CA TRP A 11 6.23 -9.30 -15.55
C TRP A 11 6.47 -10.32 -16.64
N ALA A 12 6.01 -11.57 -16.48
CA ALA A 12 6.15 -12.60 -17.51
C ALA A 12 5.28 -12.27 -18.75
N ALA A 13 5.76 -12.69 -19.91
CA ALA A 13 5.05 -12.50 -21.16
C ALA A 13 3.71 -13.25 -21.13
N GLY A 14 2.63 -12.59 -21.53
CA GLY A 14 1.28 -13.17 -21.63
C GLY A 14 0.49 -13.28 -20.33
N VAL A 15 1.07 -12.98 -19.15
CA VAL A 15 0.34 -13.03 -17.88
C VAL A 15 -0.65 -11.86 -17.74
N VAL A 16 -0.27 -10.68 -18.21
CA VAL A 16 -1.17 -9.53 -18.29
C VAL A 16 -1.47 -9.26 -19.75
N PRO A 17 -2.74 -9.29 -20.18
CA PRO A 17 -3.14 -9.03 -21.56
C PRO A 17 -2.63 -7.66 -22.05
N THR A 18 -2.36 -7.56 -23.35
CA THR A 18 -1.86 -6.32 -23.96
C THR A 18 -2.90 -5.22 -24.00
N ASP A 19 -4.16 -5.60 -24.07
CA ASP A 19 -5.36 -4.76 -24.09
C ASP A 19 -5.89 -4.37 -22.71
N ASP A 20 -5.25 -4.87 -21.63
CA ASP A 20 -5.63 -4.46 -20.26
C ASP A 20 -5.26 -2.97 -20.04
N PRO A 21 -6.22 -2.06 -19.86
CA PRO A 21 -5.95 -0.63 -19.65
C PRO A 21 -5.12 -0.37 -18.37
N TRP A 22 -5.09 -1.32 -17.45
CA TRP A 22 -4.32 -1.26 -16.20
C TRP A 22 -2.96 -1.97 -16.27
N ARG A 23 -2.55 -2.42 -17.45
CA ARG A 23 -1.29 -3.15 -17.64
C ARG A 23 -0.08 -2.38 -17.07
N ASN A 24 0.05 -1.11 -17.43
CA ASN A 24 1.16 -0.28 -16.97
C ASN A 24 1.07 -0.01 -15.46
N ALA A 25 -0.14 0.20 -14.94
CA ALA A 25 -0.34 0.36 -13.51
C ALA A 25 0.10 -0.90 -12.74
N LYS A 26 -0.30 -2.10 -13.18
CA LYS A 26 0.06 -3.38 -12.55
C LYS A 26 1.55 -3.71 -12.65
N ARG A 27 2.20 -3.38 -13.76
CA ARG A 27 3.60 -3.78 -14.04
C ARG A 27 4.63 -2.77 -13.54
N ILE A 28 4.28 -1.50 -13.45
CA ILE A 28 5.23 -0.42 -13.17
C ILE A 28 4.77 0.37 -11.94
N TRP A 29 3.62 1.04 -12.00
CA TRP A 29 3.27 2.03 -10.99
C TRP A 29 2.99 1.45 -9.60
N LEU A 30 2.27 0.32 -9.52
CA LEU A 30 2.00 -0.33 -8.23
C LEU A 30 3.27 -0.88 -7.58
N PRO A 31 4.15 -1.63 -8.28
CA PRO A 31 5.44 -2.04 -7.71
C PRO A 31 6.32 -0.85 -7.30
N VAL A 32 6.38 0.21 -8.11
CA VAL A 32 7.16 1.42 -7.77
C VAL A 32 6.61 2.07 -6.50
N PHE A 33 5.30 2.19 -6.38
CA PHE A 33 4.66 2.70 -5.18
C PHE A 33 5.02 1.85 -3.94
N ASP A 34 4.90 0.53 -4.03
CA ASP A 34 5.19 -0.37 -2.92
C ASP A 34 6.68 -0.32 -2.53
N VAL A 35 7.61 -0.18 -3.50
CA VAL A 35 9.05 0.02 -3.24
C VAL A 35 9.31 1.36 -2.54
N ILE A 36 8.64 2.44 -2.94
CA ILE A 36 8.73 3.73 -2.26
C ILE A 36 8.25 3.61 -0.81
N MET A 37 7.17 2.87 -0.56
CA MET A 37 6.67 2.63 0.79
C MET A 37 7.66 1.83 1.63
N ILE A 38 8.30 0.80 1.07
CA ILE A 38 9.38 0.04 1.74
C ILE A 38 10.53 0.98 2.10
N ALA A 39 11.00 1.77 1.16
CA ALA A 39 12.08 2.72 1.38
C ALA A 39 11.73 3.75 2.47
N SER A 40 10.48 4.22 2.50
CA SER A 40 9.98 5.14 3.53
C SER A 40 9.97 4.51 4.92
N GLY A 41 9.56 3.23 5.02
CA GLY A 41 9.60 2.50 6.28
C GLY A 41 11.02 2.25 6.78
N ILE A 42 11.96 1.90 5.88
CA ILE A 42 13.39 1.75 6.20
C ILE A 42 13.96 3.09 6.67
N ASN A 43 13.66 4.18 5.97
CA ASN A 43 14.08 5.52 6.39
C ASN A 43 13.59 5.87 7.80
N ALA A 44 12.34 5.52 8.13
CA ALA A 44 11.80 5.77 9.46
C ALA A 44 12.56 5.01 10.56
N ILE A 45 13.02 3.77 10.26
CA ILE A 45 13.82 2.97 11.20
C ILE A 45 15.23 3.54 11.34
N VAL A 46 15.92 3.85 10.21
CA VAL A 46 17.33 4.21 10.22
C VAL A 46 17.57 5.64 10.71
N PHE A 47 16.73 6.57 10.31
CA PHE A 47 16.90 7.99 10.61
C PHE A 47 15.95 8.52 11.69
N GLY A 48 15.02 7.66 12.15
CA GLY A 48 13.94 8.05 13.03
C GLY A 48 12.88 8.89 12.33
N SER A 49 11.78 9.09 13.01
CA SER A 49 10.71 10.00 12.60
C SER A 49 10.25 10.80 13.80
N ARG A 50 10.55 12.09 13.84
CA ARG A 50 10.15 12.99 14.94
C ARG A 50 8.67 12.89 15.31
N LEU A 51 7.80 12.63 14.32
CA LEU A 51 6.38 12.45 14.55
C LEU A 51 6.09 11.09 15.18
N LEU A 52 6.67 10.02 14.67
CA LEU A 52 6.48 8.68 15.22
C LEU A 52 7.08 8.57 16.62
N ASP A 53 8.26 9.14 16.84
CA ASP A 53 8.93 9.15 18.15
C ASP A 53 8.08 9.87 19.20
N ARG A 54 7.40 10.95 18.79
CA ARG A 54 6.50 11.69 19.67
C ARG A 54 5.24 10.91 20.01
N LEU A 55 4.68 10.18 19.04
CA LEU A 55 3.42 9.46 19.20
C LEU A 55 3.58 8.09 19.83
N TYR A 56 4.68 7.41 19.50
CA TYR A 56 4.88 6.00 19.84
C TYR A 56 6.15 5.75 20.67
N GLY A 57 7.01 6.78 20.84
CA GLY A 57 8.24 6.65 21.63
C GLY A 57 9.10 5.48 21.15
N ASP A 58 9.41 4.56 22.05
CA ASP A 58 10.26 3.38 21.79
C ASP A 58 9.67 2.40 20.76
N PHE A 59 8.39 2.56 20.38
CA PHE A 59 7.73 1.70 19.38
C PHE A 59 7.89 2.21 17.93
N THR A 60 8.61 3.29 17.69
CA THR A 60 8.84 3.85 16.35
C THR A 60 9.40 2.82 15.39
N ASP A 61 10.41 2.04 15.80
CA ASP A 61 11.02 1.01 14.97
C ASP A 61 10.04 -0.12 14.62
N VAL A 62 9.17 -0.48 15.56
CA VAL A 62 8.13 -1.49 15.35
C VAL A 62 7.13 -1.02 14.30
N ILE A 63 6.72 0.24 14.36
CA ILE A 63 5.80 0.84 13.36
C ILE A 63 6.49 0.91 11.99
N GLY A 64 7.77 1.33 11.94
CA GLY A 64 8.56 1.35 10.72
C GLY A 64 8.69 -0.05 10.10
N ALA A 65 9.00 -1.05 10.92
CA ALA A 65 9.09 -2.46 10.49
C ALA A 65 7.74 -2.98 9.99
N ALA A 66 6.65 -2.68 10.68
CA ALA A 66 5.30 -3.05 10.24
C ALA A 66 4.98 -2.43 8.86
N PHE A 67 5.37 -1.17 8.63
CA PHE A 67 5.20 -0.49 7.35
C PHE A 67 5.96 -1.21 6.22
N VAL A 68 7.23 -1.57 6.46
CA VAL A 68 8.05 -2.33 5.51
C VAL A 68 7.42 -3.68 5.19
N LEU A 69 6.99 -4.44 6.22
CA LEU A 69 6.38 -5.76 6.04
C LEU A 69 5.08 -5.70 5.24
N VAL A 70 4.21 -4.73 5.55
CA VAL A 70 2.94 -4.54 4.83
C VAL A 70 3.19 -4.14 3.38
N ALA A 71 4.12 -3.23 3.11
CA ALA A 71 4.47 -2.81 1.76
C ALA A 71 5.13 -3.96 0.96
N ALA A 72 5.99 -4.76 1.60
CA ALA A 72 6.57 -5.96 0.98
C ALA A 72 5.50 -7.01 0.65
N ALA A 73 4.52 -7.22 1.53
CA ALA A 73 3.38 -8.10 1.26
C ALA A 73 2.54 -7.60 0.07
N CYS A 74 2.33 -6.27 -0.04
CA CYS A 74 1.68 -5.67 -1.20
C CYS A 74 2.45 -5.93 -2.49
N LEU A 75 3.77 -5.72 -2.49
CA LEU A 75 4.64 -5.94 -3.65
C LEU A 75 4.61 -7.41 -4.09
N ILE A 76 4.65 -8.35 -3.15
CA ILE A 76 4.52 -9.78 -3.42
C ILE A 76 3.13 -10.08 -4.02
N GLY A 77 2.07 -9.54 -3.45
CA GLY A 77 0.70 -9.71 -3.94
C GLY A 77 0.49 -9.19 -5.36
N VAL A 78 1.06 -8.01 -5.67
CA VAL A 78 1.05 -7.44 -7.03
C VAL A 78 1.88 -8.30 -7.98
N GLY A 79 3.06 -8.77 -7.56
CA GLY A 79 3.98 -9.57 -8.37
C GLY A 79 3.41 -10.92 -8.80
N TRP A 80 2.61 -11.55 -7.95
CA TRP A 80 2.04 -12.88 -8.20
C TRP A 80 0.51 -12.88 -8.11
N PRO A 81 -0.20 -12.97 -9.25
CA PRO A 81 -1.66 -12.93 -9.30
C PRO A 81 -2.38 -13.99 -8.45
N ARG A 82 -1.70 -15.07 -8.06
CA ARG A 82 -2.26 -16.07 -7.13
C ARG A 82 -2.35 -15.59 -5.70
N MET A 83 -1.54 -14.60 -5.33
CA MET A 83 -1.47 -14.03 -3.98
C MET A 83 -2.36 -12.78 -3.82
N TRP A 84 -3.36 -12.63 -4.69
CA TRP A 84 -4.30 -11.52 -4.64
C TRP A 84 -4.97 -11.28 -3.25
N PRO A 85 -5.25 -12.32 -2.38
CA PRO A 85 -5.79 -12.04 -1.06
C PRO A 85 -4.79 -11.31 -0.16
N VAL A 86 -3.48 -11.63 -0.30
CA VAL A 86 -2.40 -10.95 0.42
C VAL A 86 -2.32 -9.49 -0.05
N GLU A 87 -2.48 -9.25 -1.36
CA GLU A 87 -2.53 -7.89 -1.93
C GLU A 87 -3.69 -7.08 -1.33
N ILE A 88 -4.91 -7.65 -1.25
CA ILE A 88 -6.07 -6.96 -0.67
C ILE A 88 -5.81 -6.57 0.80
N VAL A 89 -5.44 -7.55 1.62
CA VAL A 89 -5.19 -7.30 3.05
C VAL A 89 -4.05 -6.29 3.22
N GLY A 90 -2.95 -6.46 2.48
CA GLY A 90 -1.83 -5.54 2.50
C GLY A 90 -2.23 -4.11 2.12
N LYS A 91 -3.02 -3.92 1.05
CA LYS A 91 -3.48 -2.58 0.62
C LYS A 91 -4.41 -1.93 1.64
N ILE A 92 -5.31 -2.70 2.28
CA ILE A 92 -6.16 -2.18 3.35
C ILE A 92 -5.30 -1.70 4.52
N LEU A 93 -4.35 -2.53 4.96
CA LEU A 93 -3.45 -2.16 6.07
C LEU A 93 -2.60 -0.94 5.71
N LEU A 94 -2.02 -0.91 4.51
CA LEU A 94 -1.18 0.20 4.05
C LEU A 94 -1.96 1.52 4.02
N VAL A 95 -3.16 1.51 3.46
CA VAL A 95 -4.04 2.71 3.45
C VAL A 95 -4.39 3.14 4.87
N SER A 96 -4.74 2.19 5.75
CA SER A 96 -5.06 2.49 7.16
C SER A 96 -3.87 3.11 7.89
N MET A 97 -2.65 2.61 7.65
CA MET A 97 -1.43 3.18 8.24
C MET A 97 -1.15 4.58 7.72
N ILE A 98 -1.29 4.83 6.41
CA ILE A 98 -1.09 6.17 5.82
C ILE A 98 -2.14 7.15 6.37
N VAL A 99 -3.41 6.76 6.41
CA VAL A 99 -4.49 7.60 6.95
C VAL A 99 -4.26 7.89 8.44
N GLY A 100 -3.84 6.88 9.21
CA GLY A 100 -3.47 7.06 10.62
C GLY A 100 -2.30 8.04 10.79
N TYR A 101 -1.29 7.96 9.93
CA TYR A 101 -0.16 8.88 9.93
C TYR A 101 -0.57 10.32 9.56
N VAL A 102 -1.46 10.48 8.58
CA VAL A 102 -2.05 11.78 8.22
C VAL A 102 -2.86 12.37 9.36
N ALA A 103 -3.69 11.55 10.01
CA ALA A 103 -4.44 11.98 11.17
C ALA A 103 -3.50 12.45 12.31
N ALA A 104 -2.39 11.73 12.53
CA ALA A 104 -1.37 12.11 13.49
C ALA A 104 -0.72 13.47 13.16
N ILE A 105 -0.40 13.75 11.88
CA ILE A 105 0.15 15.06 11.46
C ILE A 105 -0.84 16.17 11.78
N ILE A 106 -2.13 15.96 11.56
CA ILE A 106 -3.16 16.99 11.72
C ILE A 106 -3.52 17.20 13.20
N LEU A 107 -3.65 16.11 13.96
CA LEU A 107 -4.15 16.13 15.34
C LEU A 107 -3.06 16.33 16.39
N SER A 108 -1.79 16.15 16.05
CA SER A 108 -0.65 16.26 16.98
C SER A 108 0.38 17.28 16.49
N PRO A 109 0.04 18.57 16.44
CA PRO A 109 0.98 19.62 16.06
C PRO A 109 2.17 19.65 17.04
N SER A 110 3.35 20.05 16.52
CA SER A 110 4.54 20.14 17.37
C SER A 110 4.41 21.30 18.37
N PRO A 111 5.07 21.22 19.55
CA PRO A 111 5.12 22.33 20.48
C PRO A 111 5.65 23.62 19.83
N GLU A 112 6.61 23.50 18.92
CA GLU A 112 7.17 24.62 18.12
C GLU A 112 6.10 25.24 17.21
N GLN A 113 5.31 24.40 16.52
CA GLN A 113 4.19 24.86 15.69
C GLN A 113 3.10 25.53 16.53
N LEU A 114 2.80 24.99 17.70
CA LEU A 114 1.86 25.58 18.64
C LEU A 114 2.35 26.95 19.16
N ALA A 115 3.65 27.03 19.50
CA ALA A 115 4.27 28.27 19.96
C ALA A 115 4.31 29.35 18.85
N ALA A 116 4.60 28.94 17.61
CA ALA A 116 4.62 29.80 16.44
C ALA A 116 3.23 30.11 15.88
N LYS A 117 2.15 29.50 16.40
CA LYS A 117 0.79 29.55 15.86
C LYS A 117 0.74 29.11 14.37
N GLU A 118 1.63 28.21 13.98
CA GLU A 118 1.67 27.67 12.63
C GLU A 118 0.59 26.60 12.44
N ALA A 119 -0.01 26.61 11.25
CA ALA A 119 -0.98 25.58 10.87
C ALA A 119 -0.28 24.22 10.70
N PRO A 120 -0.95 23.10 10.96
CA PRO A 120 -0.45 21.77 10.63
C PRO A 120 0.00 21.70 9.18
N SER A 121 0.92 20.79 8.87
CA SER A 121 1.44 20.62 7.50
C SER A 121 0.39 20.02 6.55
N TRP A 122 -0.67 20.80 6.28
CA TRP A 122 -1.76 20.43 5.37
C TRP A 122 -1.26 20.00 3.99
N PHE A 123 -0.16 20.61 3.53
CA PHE A 123 0.47 20.24 2.27
C PHE A 123 0.95 18.78 2.29
N VAL A 124 1.69 18.39 3.35
CA VAL A 124 2.18 17.02 3.50
C VAL A 124 1.02 16.04 3.68
N ALA A 125 0.03 16.41 4.49
CA ALA A 125 -1.17 15.60 4.72
C ALA A 125 -1.94 15.37 3.41
N SER A 126 -2.16 16.40 2.60
CA SER A 126 -2.87 16.29 1.32
C SER A 126 -2.08 15.48 0.28
N MET A 127 -0.75 15.62 0.22
CA MET A 127 0.09 14.78 -0.64
C MET A 127 -0.02 13.29 -0.26
N LEU A 128 0.06 12.98 1.03
CA LEU A 128 -0.07 11.59 1.52
C LEU A 128 -1.45 11.02 1.22
N LEU A 129 -2.51 11.80 1.43
CA LEU A 129 -3.87 11.39 1.04
C LEU A 129 -3.99 11.18 -0.47
N GLY A 130 -3.38 12.04 -1.28
CA GLY A 130 -3.30 11.86 -2.73
C GLY A 130 -2.63 10.54 -3.12
N LEU A 131 -1.56 10.16 -2.43
CA LEU A 131 -0.87 8.89 -2.66
C LEU A 131 -1.74 7.67 -2.35
N THR A 132 -2.71 7.77 -1.43
CA THR A 132 -3.62 6.65 -1.12
C THR A 132 -4.58 6.33 -2.27
N THR A 133 -4.77 7.23 -3.23
CA THR A 133 -5.65 7.01 -4.39
C THR A 133 -5.20 5.81 -5.23
N PHE A 134 -3.90 5.55 -5.36
CA PHE A 134 -3.36 4.42 -6.11
C PHE A 134 -3.76 3.06 -5.49
N PRO A 135 -3.46 2.78 -4.20
CA PRO A 135 -3.86 1.53 -3.58
C PRO A 135 -5.38 1.39 -3.48
N LEU A 136 -6.14 2.48 -3.30
CA LEU A 136 -7.61 2.45 -3.27
C LEU A 136 -8.20 2.09 -4.63
N ALA A 137 -7.74 2.71 -5.72
CA ALA A 137 -8.19 2.38 -7.07
C ALA A 137 -7.87 0.92 -7.43
N ARG A 138 -6.75 0.39 -6.95
CA ARG A 138 -6.41 -1.03 -7.13
C ARG A 138 -7.31 -1.94 -6.30
N LEU A 139 -7.59 -1.55 -5.06
CA LEU A 139 -8.46 -2.30 -4.15
C LEU A 139 -9.88 -2.42 -4.71
N ASP A 140 -10.44 -1.34 -5.22
CA ASP A 140 -11.75 -1.31 -5.89
C ASP A 140 -11.83 -2.36 -7.02
N ARG A 141 -10.82 -2.40 -7.89
CA ARG A 141 -10.72 -3.39 -8.98
C ARG A 141 -10.61 -4.83 -8.48
N LEU A 142 -9.82 -5.06 -7.44
CA LEU A 142 -9.68 -6.40 -6.87
C LEU A 142 -10.99 -6.89 -6.25
N LEU A 143 -11.73 -6.01 -5.59
CA LEU A 143 -13.04 -6.32 -5.03
C LEU A 143 -14.06 -6.63 -6.13
N ASP A 144 -14.08 -5.85 -7.21
CA ASP A 144 -14.91 -6.13 -8.38
C ASP A 144 -14.62 -7.49 -9.01
N GLU A 145 -13.34 -7.82 -9.22
CA GLU A 145 -12.93 -9.12 -9.74
C GLU A 145 -13.34 -10.26 -8.80
N TRP A 146 -13.19 -10.05 -7.49
CA TRP A 146 -13.59 -11.03 -6.48
C TRP A 146 -15.10 -11.28 -6.48
N ILE A 147 -15.91 -10.23 -6.51
CA ILE A 147 -17.38 -10.31 -6.57
C ILE A 147 -17.80 -11.08 -7.83
N LYS A 148 -17.25 -10.72 -8.99
CA LYS A 148 -17.56 -11.40 -10.28
C LYS A 148 -17.26 -12.89 -10.22
N ARG A 149 -16.07 -13.28 -9.71
CA ARG A 149 -15.69 -14.70 -9.55
C ARG A 149 -16.62 -15.46 -8.60
N ARG A 150 -17.07 -14.82 -7.52
CA ARG A 150 -18.00 -15.43 -6.56
C ARG A 150 -19.38 -15.69 -7.15
N TRP A 151 -19.89 -14.76 -7.95
CA TRP A 151 -21.17 -14.90 -8.65
C TRP A 151 -21.14 -15.98 -9.73
N THR A 152 -20.06 -16.08 -10.50
CA THR A 152 -19.90 -17.11 -11.54
C THR A 152 -19.88 -18.50 -10.93
N ARG A 153 -19.17 -18.70 -9.81
CA ARG A 153 -19.15 -20.00 -9.11
C ARG A 153 -20.52 -20.42 -8.60
N ARG A 154 -21.34 -19.50 -8.10
CA ARG A 154 -22.68 -19.82 -7.62
C ARG A 154 -23.62 -20.26 -8.74
N ARG A 155 -23.51 -19.69 -9.93
CA ARG A 155 -24.33 -20.07 -11.08
C ARG A 155 -24.05 -21.50 -11.58
N VAL A 156 -22.82 -21.95 -11.51
CA VAL A 156 -22.41 -23.30 -11.95
C VAL A 156 -22.90 -24.40 -10.98
N ILE A 157 -23.17 -24.06 -9.72
CA ILE A 157 -23.66 -25.04 -8.71
C ILE A 157 -25.20 -25.21 -8.79
N VAL A 158 -25.91 -24.26 -9.39
CA VAL A 158 -27.39 -24.25 -9.47
C VAL A 158 -27.90 -24.77 -10.83
N ALA A 159 -27.03 -24.95 -11.81
CA ALA A 159 -27.31 -25.57 -13.10
C ALA A 159 -26.91 -27.04 -13.13
#